data_04bd52b6e3427f6e9bffdbb13c8bc14b
#
_entry.id   04bd52b6e3427f6e9bffdbb13c8bc14b
#
_cell.length_a   1.000
_cell.length_b   1.000
_cell.length_c   1.000
_cell.angle_alpha   90.00
_cell.angle_beta   90.00
_cell.angle_gamma   90.00
#
_symmetry.space_group_name_H-M   'P 1'
#
loop_
_entity.id
_entity.type
_entity.pdbx_description
1 polymer ?
#
loop_
_entity_poly.entity_id
_entity_poly.type
_entity_poly.pdbx_seq_one_letter_code
_entity_poly.pdbx_strand_id
1 'polypeptide(L)'
;MNKYILFHIEGGLGKHVAATAVAKCIKNNHPDRKLIVVCAFPEIYLNLKFIDRVYRTGNTPYFYDDYIKDKDIIIFKHEPYFTTDHIVKKKPLIQNWCNLYNLEYNDEIPELLFNLRQKQMGRNWQRNKPVMLIQSNGGPLGDGQPFPYSWTRDLPYQNALDVANYFKKDYHIIQICRKDQNIIPDVEVVKQSLSNMELFSLLLVSQKRLFIDSCMQHAAYALNLPSTVCWIGTPPSIFGYDLHDNIIANPPE
;
A
#
# COMPACT_ATOMS: atom_id res chain seq x y z
N MET A 1 -28.87 3.27 21.52
CA MET A 1 -28.47 2.11 20.72
C MET A 1 -27.06 2.35 20.22
N ASN A 2 -26.14 1.38 20.35
CA ASN A 2 -24.77 1.55 19.83
C ASN A 2 -24.79 1.52 18.31
N LYS A 3 -24.15 2.53 17.68
CA LYS A 3 -24.07 2.70 16.23
C LYS A 3 -22.68 2.29 15.73
N TYR A 4 -22.64 1.43 14.74
CA TYR A 4 -21.41 0.88 14.20
C TYR A 4 -21.32 1.03 12.69
N ILE A 5 -20.10 1.02 12.20
CA ILE A 5 -19.76 0.80 10.79
C ILE A 5 -18.79 -0.37 10.75
N LEU A 6 -19.06 -1.30 9.87
CA LEU A 6 -18.13 -2.35 9.48
C LEU A 6 -17.53 -2.00 8.12
N PHE A 7 -16.22 -1.83 8.05
CA PHE A 7 -15.48 -1.74 6.82
C PHE A 7 -14.65 -3.01 6.62
N HIS A 8 -15.02 -3.82 5.63
CA HIS A 8 -14.38 -5.10 5.34
C HIS A 8 -13.53 -4.99 4.08
N ILE A 9 -12.23 -5.35 4.19
CA ILE A 9 -11.24 -5.21 3.12
C ILE A 9 -10.50 -6.52 2.93
N GLU A 10 -10.41 -6.96 1.69
CA GLU A 10 -9.64 -8.12 1.25
C GLU A 10 -8.53 -7.71 0.27
N GLY A 11 -7.65 -8.65 -0.09
CA GLY A 11 -6.65 -8.48 -1.14
C GLY A 11 -5.29 -8.00 -0.65
N GLY A 12 -4.54 -7.34 -1.54
CA GLY A 12 -3.12 -7.06 -1.35
C GLY A 12 -2.78 -5.93 -0.37
N LEU A 13 -1.56 -5.92 0.11
CA LEU A 13 -1.04 -4.96 1.09
C LEU A 13 -1.16 -3.50 0.62
N GLY A 14 -0.86 -3.21 -0.66
CA GLY A 14 -0.99 -1.84 -1.21
C GLY A 14 -2.42 -1.32 -1.19
N LYS A 15 -3.40 -2.20 -1.48
CA LYS A 15 -4.83 -1.85 -1.36
C LYS A 15 -5.19 -1.47 0.07
N HIS A 16 -4.66 -2.18 1.07
CA HIS A 16 -4.93 -1.87 2.48
C HIS A 16 -4.36 -0.50 2.88
N VAL A 17 -3.19 -0.14 2.36
CA VAL A 17 -2.64 1.21 2.58
C VAL A 17 -3.57 2.27 1.97
N ALA A 18 -3.96 2.12 0.70
CA ALA A 18 -4.90 3.04 0.05
C ALA A 18 -6.25 3.11 0.78
N ALA A 19 -6.76 1.98 1.28
CA ALA A 19 -8.02 1.87 2.00
C ALA A 19 -8.03 2.60 3.36
N THR A 20 -6.89 3.01 3.91
CA THR A 20 -6.88 3.87 5.11
C THR A 20 -7.50 5.24 4.84
N ALA A 21 -7.33 5.79 3.62
CA ALA A 21 -8.01 7.01 3.18
C ALA A 21 -9.53 6.80 3.09
N VAL A 22 -9.97 5.66 2.54
CA VAL A 22 -11.40 5.31 2.46
C VAL A 22 -11.98 5.15 3.87
N ALA A 23 -11.28 4.49 4.78
CA ALA A 23 -11.70 4.37 6.18
C ALA A 23 -11.84 5.74 6.86
N LYS A 24 -10.94 6.68 6.57
CA LYS A 24 -11.01 8.06 7.05
C LYS A 24 -12.22 8.79 6.47
N CYS A 25 -12.44 8.68 5.17
CA CYS A 25 -13.62 9.23 4.50
C CYS A 25 -14.93 8.68 5.09
N ILE A 26 -15.01 7.36 5.32
CA ILE A 26 -16.14 6.73 6.01
C ILE A 26 -16.36 7.37 7.39
N LYS A 27 -15.31 7.52 8.19
CA LYS A 27 -15.42 8.09 9.53
C LYS A 27 -15.82 9.56 9.51
N ASN A 28 -15.34 10.35 8.57
CA ASN A 28 -15.69 11.75 8.39
C ASN A 28 -17.18 11.93 8.03
N ASN A 29 -17.72 11.06 7.18
CA ASN A 29 -19.13 11.05 6.80
C ASN A 29 -20.07 10.50 7.90
N HIS A 30 -19.53 9.76 8.86
CA HIS A 30 -20.31 9.13 9.94
C HIS A 30 -19.61 9.31 11.30
N PRO A 31 -19.43 10.54 11.78
CA PRO A 31 -18.61 10.81 12.97
C PRO A 31 -19.21 10.22 14.27
N ASP A 32 -20.53 10.03 14.33
CA ASP A 32 -21.28 9.50 15.46
C ASP A 32 -21.24 7.97 15.59
N ARG A 33 -20.65 7.26 14.60
CA ARG A 33 -20.56 5.81 14.58
C ARG A 33 -19.15 5.30 14.90
N LYS A 34 -19.07 4.18 15.59
CA LYS A 34 -17.79 3.48 15.82
C LYS A 34 -17.39 2.71 14.57
N LEU A 35 -16.16 2.93 14.10
CA LEU A 35 -15.62 2.29 12.91
C LEU A 35 -14.86 1.00 13.28
N ILE A 36 -15.36 -0.11 12.81
CA ILE A 36 -14.77 -1.43 12.95
C ILE A 36 -14.19 -1.86 11.60
N VAL A 37 -12.92 -2.20 11.55
CA VAL A 37 -12.25 -2.69 10.33
C VAL A 37 -12.00 -4.18 10.45
N VAL A 38 -12.40 -4.94 9.42
CA VAL A 38 -12.07 -6.37 9.26
C VAL A 38 -11.22 -6.51 8.00
N CYS A 39 -10.00 -7.03 8.15
CA CYS A 39 -9.01 -6.98 7.07
C CYS A 39 -7.94 -8.09 7.15
N ALA A 40 -7.20 -8.29 6.06
CA ALA A 40 -6.10 -9.24 6.01
C ALA A 40 -4.84 -8.73 6.76
N PHE A 41 -4.64 -7.40 6.82
CA PHE A 41 -3.43 -6.77 7.37
C PHE A 41 -3.79 -5.77 8.49
N PRO A 42 -4.22 -6.24 9.68
CA PRO A 42 -4.68 -5.38 10.78
C PRO A 42 -3.62 -4.38 11.25
N GLU A 43 -2.33 -4.71 11.15
CA GLU A 43 -1.21 -3.86 11.56
C GLU A 43 -1.17 -2.50 10.85
N ILE A 44 -1.79 -2.38 9.67
CA ILE A 44 -1.90 -1.11 8.92
C ILE A 44 -2.83 -0.12 9.64
N TYR A 45 -3.82 -0.62 10.35
CA TYR A 45 -4.91 0.17 10.93
C TYR A 45 -4.79 0.41 12.44
N LEU A 46 -3.99 -0.40 13.15
CA LEU A 46 -3.95 -0.43 14.63
C LEU A 46 -3.61 0.92 15.29
N ASN A 47 -2.83 1.77 14.64
CA ASN A 47 -2.41 3.06 15.21
C ASN A 47 -3.28 4.24 14.74
N LEU A 48 -4.26 4.03 13.86
CA LEU A 48 -5.13 5.08 13.33
C LEU A 48 -6.22 5.42 14.34
N LYS A 49 -6.19 6.63 14.88
CA LYS A 49 -7.04 7.07 15.99
C LYS A 49 -8.53 7.13 15.66
N PHE A 50 -8.89 7.24 14.40
CA PHE A 50 -10.29 7.28 13.94
C PHE A 50 -10.90 5.89 13.78
N ILE A 51 -10.15 4.82 14.02
CA ILE A 51 -10.61 3.43 13.98
C ILE A 51 -10.78 2.93 15.42
N ASP A 52 -11.97 2.47 15.74
CA ASP A 52 -12.30 2.01 17.09
C ASP A 52 -11.85 0.57 17.36
N ARG A 53 -11.92 -0.30 16.35
CA ARG A 53 -11.49 -1.72 16.43
C ARG A 53 -11.02 -2.25 15.10
N VAL A 54 -10.04 -3.17 15.17
CA VAL A 54 -9.52 -3.88 13.99
C VAL A 54 -9.52 -5.37 14.27
N TYR A 55 -10.01 -6.15 13.30
CA TYR A 55 -10.01 -7.61 13.33
C TYR A 55 -9.30 -8.17 12.10
N ARG A 56 -8.62 -9.29 12.29
CA ARG A 56 -8.11 -10.07 11.14
C ARG A 56 -9.25 -10.87 10.52
N THR A 57 -9.34 -10.88 9.20
CA THR A 57 -10.27 -11.75 8.46
C THR A 57 -10.13 -13.21 8.92
N GLY A 58 -11.25 -13.85 9.22
CA GLY A 58 -11.28 -15.22 9.73
C GLY A 58 -11.02 -15.39 11.24
N ASN A 59 -10.71 -14.29 11.95
CA ASN A 59 -10.55 -14.30 13.41
C ASN A 59 -11.41 -13.22 14.06
N THR A 60 -12.72 -13.46 14.11
CA THR A 60 -13.75 -12.51 14.58
C THR A 60 -14.66 -13.17 15.62
N PRO A 61 -14.11 -13.64 16.79
CA PRO A 61 -14.92 -14.27 17.81
C PRO A 61 -15.94 -13.29 18.38
N TYR A 62 -17.15 -13.77 18.66
CA TYR A 62 -18.28 -12.97 19.19
C TYR A 62 -18.73 -11.77 18.36
N PHE A 63 -18.19 -11.62 17.14
CA PHE A 63 -18.40 -10.44 16.30
C PHE A 63 -19.87 -10.17 16.00
N TYR A 64 -20.66 -11.22 15.77
CA TYR A 64 -22.08 -11.12 15.49
C TYR A 64 -22.85 -10.53 16.68
N ASP A 65 -22.60 -11.04 17.88
CA ASP A 65 -23.28 -10.56 19.11
C ASP A 65 -22.82 -9.15 19.49
N ASP A 66 -21.53 -8.85 19.31
CA ASP A 66 -20.96 -7.57 19.71
C ASP A 66 -21.38 -6.42 18.79
N TYR A 67 -21.46 -6.65 17.47
CA TYR A 67 -21.55 -5.57 16.49
C TYR A 67 -22.74 -5.66 15.53
N ILE A 68 -23.40 -6.81 15.38
CA ILE A 68 -24.46 -7.00 14.38
C ILE A 68 -25.81 -7.20 15.04
N LYS A 69 -25.95 -8.18 15.94
CA LYS A 69 -27.21 -8.52 16.57
C LYS A 69 -27.76 -7.34 17.38
N ASP A 70 -28.96 -6.91 17.06
CA ASP A 70 -29.66 -5.80 17.75
C ASP A 70 -28.87 -4.49 17.79
N LYS A 71 -28.02 -4.23 16.77
CA LYS A 71 -27.24 -3.00 16.61
C LYS A 71 -27.68 -2.20 15.39
N ASP A 72 -27.45 -0.90 15.43
CA ASP A 72 -27.52 -0.04 14.25
C ASP A 72 -26.17 -0.07 13.52
N ILE A 73 -26.06 -0.88 12.43
CA ILE A 73 -24.82 -1.10 11.71
C ILE A 73 -24.95 -0.76 10.23
N ILE A 74 -23.93 -0.10 9.67
CA ILE A 74 -23.70 0.07 8.23
C ILE A 74 -22.54 -0.80 7.84
N ILE A 75 -22.65 -1.54 6.73
CA ILE A 75 -21.60 -2.45 6.23
C ILE A 75 -21.10 -1.98 4.88
N PHE A 76 -19.81 -1.64 4.81
CA PHE A 76 -19.07 -1.33 3.60
C PHE A 76 -18.13 -2.50 3.29
N LYS A 77 -18.42 -3.22 2.19
CA LYS A 77 -17.64 -4.42 1.79
C LYS A 77 -17.22 -4.40 0.33
N HIS A 78 -18.01 -3.76 -0.54
CA HIS A 78 -17.76 -3.81 -1.98
C HIS A 78 -16.52 -2.99 -2.37
N GLU A 79 -15.83 -3.45 -3.39
CA GLU A 79 -14.62 -2.83 -3.92
C GLU A 79 -14.90 -2.21 -5.30
N PRO A 80 -14.19 -1.14 -5.69
CA PRO A 80 -14.53 -0.37 -6.88
C PRO A 80 -14.14 -1.01 -8.20
N TYR A 81 -13.36 -2.09 -8.21
CA TYR A 81 -12.72 -2.65 -9.41
C TYR A 81 -13.68 -3.06 -10.53
N PHE A 82 -14.95 -3.32 -10.23
CA PHE A 82 -15.98 -3.70 -11.20
C PHE A 82 -16.97 -2.57 -11.51
N THR A 83 -16.69 -1.35 -11.05
CA THR A 83 -17.54 -0.19 -11.31
C THR A 83 -17.26 0.41 -12.68
N THR A 84 -18.25 1.07 -13.29
CA THR A 84 -18.06 1.85 -14.51
C THR A 84 -16.99 2.94 -14.35
N ASP A 85 -16.94 3.57 -13.17
CA ASP A 85 -15.96 4.60 -12.87
C ASP A 85 -14.53 4.06 -12.87
N HIS A 86 -14.33 2.81 -12.45
CA HIS A 86 -13.02 2.15 -12.50
C HIS A 86 -12.67 1.67 -13.92
N ILE A 87 -13.57 0.90 -14.54
CA ILE A 87 -13.26 0.20 -15.80
C ILE A 87 -13.22 1.17 -16.99
N VAL A 88 -14.21 2.08 -17.07
CA VAL A 88 -14.42 2.94 -18.24
C VAL A 88 -13.83 4.33 -18.01
N LYS A 89 -14.19 4.99 -16.91
CA LYS A 89 -13.77 6.38 -16.64
C LYS A 89 -12.37 6.48 -16.05
N LYS A 90 -11.78 5.39 -15.58
CA LYS A 90 -10.43 5.31 -15.01
C LYS A 90 -10.16 6.37 -13.92
N LYS A 91 -11.16 6.62 -13.07
CA LYS A 91 -11.02 7.55 -11.94
C LYS A 91 -10.01 7.04 -10.89
N PRO A 92 -9.37 7.94 -10.13
CA PRO A 92 -8.48 7.56 -9.03
C PRO A 92 -9.14 6.57 -8.07
N LEU A 93 -8.40 5.56 -7.64
CA LEU A 93 -8.91 4.43 -6.88
C LEU A 93 -9.66 4.85 -5.60
N ILE A 94 -9.07 5.74 -4.81
CA ILE A 94 -9.64 6.19 -3.52
C ILE A 94 -10.95 6.95 -3.76
N GLN A 95 -10.94 7.92 -4.68
CA GLN A 95 -12.13 8.68 -5.05
C GLN A 95 -13.25 7.77 -5.55
N ASN A 96 -12.92 6.82 -6.44
CA ASN A 96 -13.90 5.88 -6.96
C ASN A 96 -14.49 4.99 -5.84
N TRP A 97 -13.67 4.61 -4.88
CA TRP A 97 -14.11 3.78 -3.75
C TRP A 97 -15.06 4.55 -2.82
N CYS A 98 -14.73 5.81 -2.50
CA CYS A 98 -15.63 6.68 -1.74
C CYS A 98 -16.96 6.94 -2.47
N ASN A 99 -16.90 7.17 -3.80
CA ASN A 99 -18.09 7.32 -4.64
C ASN A 99 -18.99 6.08 -4.66
N LEU A 100 -18.40 4.87 -4.69
CA LEU A 100 -19.14 3.61 -4.61
C LEU A 100 -19.98 3.51 -3.33
N TYR A 101 -19.51 4.11 -2.26
CA TYR A 101 -20.19 4.13 -0.98
C TYR A 101 -21.10 5.36 -0.77
N ASN A 102 -21.26 6.20 -1.79
CA ASN A 102 -21.99 7.47 -1.73
C ASN A 102 -21.47 8.40 -0.59
N LEU A 103 -20.14 8.44 -0.40
CA LEU A 103 -19.51 9.29 0.58
C LEU A 103 -19.07 10.60 -0.06
N GLU A 104 -19.13 11.69 0.69
CA GLU A 104 -18.48 12.94 0.33
C GLU A 104 -16.96 12.77 0.50
N TYR A 105 -16.24 12.78 -0.62
CA TYR A 105 -14.79 12.65 -0.65
C TYR A 105 -14.15 14.04 -0.65
N ASN A 106 -13.35 14.31 0.37
CA ASN A 106 -12.67 15.59 0.60
C ASN A 106 -11.15 15.43 0.49
N ASP A 107 -10.69 14.72 -0.55
CA ASP A 107 -9.28 14.46 -0.84
C ASP A 107 -8.52 13.79 0.32
N GLU A 108 -9.22 12.89 1.05
CA GLU A 108 -8.58 12.08 2.07
C GLU A 108 -7.40 11.28 1.49
N ILE A 109 -6.25 11.41 2.13
CA ILE A 109 -5.03 10.69 1.76
C ILE A 109 -4.82 9.47 2.66
N PRO A 110 -4.13 8.43 2.17
CA PRO A 110 -3.72 7.30 2.99
C PRO A 110 -2.87 7.72 4.19
N GLU A 111 -2.97 7.00 5.28
CA GLU A 111 -2.19 7.23 6.49
C GLU A 111 -1.49 5.96 6.96
N LEU A 112 -0.23 6.10 7.35
CA LEU A 112 0.54 5.07 8.04
C LEU A 112 1.18 5.67 9.28
N LEU A 113 0.92 5.06 10.44
CA LEU A 113 1.49 5.52 11.70
C LEU A 113 2.37 4.44 12.32
N PHE A 114 3.63 4.80 12.58
CA PHE A 114 4.61 3.92 13.21
C PHE A 114 4.68 4.17 14.71
N ASN A 115 4.73 3.09 15.48
CA ASN A 115 5.11 3.15 16.88
C ASN A 115 6.64 3.34 17.04
N LEU A 116 7.09 3.57 18.27
CA LEU A 116 8.51 3.81 18.56
C LEU A 116 9.43 2.65 18.13
N ARG A 117 8.99 1.40 18.34
CA ARG A 117 9.75 0.21 17.94
C ARG A 117 9.92 0.15 16.42
N GLN A 118 8.85 0.37 15.67
CA GLN A 118 8.88 0.36 14.20
C GLN A 118 9.77 1.48 13.65
N LYS A 119 9.74 2.68 14.25
CA LYS A 119 10.67 3.77 13.89
C LYS A 119 12.12 3.39 14.18
N GLN A 120 12.39 2.73 15.30
CA GLN A 120 13.74 2.26 15.62
C GLN A 120 14.21 1.19 14.65
N MET A 121 13.35 0.27 14.26
CA MET A 121 13.64 -0.74 13.22
C MET A 121 14.05 -0.07 11.90
N GLY A 122 13.34 0.96 11.46
CA GLY A 122 13.74 1.74 10.29
C GLY A 122 15.14 2.34 10.45
N ARG A 123 15.45 2.94 11.61
CA ARG A 123 16.77 3.54 11.87
C ARG A 123 17.92 2.54 11.79
N ASN A 124 17.70 1.26 12.08
CA ASN A 124 18.73 0.22 11.96
C ASN A 124 19.20 0.01 10.51
N TRP A 125 18.45 0.54 9.54
CA TRP A 125 18.80 0.52 8.11
C TRP A 125 19.56 1.78 7.66
N GLN A 126 19.85 2.73 8.55
CA GLN A 126 20.74 3.85 8.22
C GLN A 126 22.13 3.33 7.89
N ARG A 127 22.78 3.98 6.91
CA ARG A 127 24.12 3.67 6.44
C ARG A 127 24.95 4.95 6.38
N ASN A 128 26.24 4.80 6.15
CA ASN A 128 27.17 5.96 6.02
C ASN A 128 26.84 6.83 4.79
N LYS A 129 26.33 6.22 3.73
CA LYS A 129 25.79 6.92 2.55
C LYS A 129 24.28 7.13 2.68
N PRO A 130 23.72 8.14 1.99
CA PRO A 130 22.27 8.24 1.81
C PRO A 130 21.68 6.95 1.26
N VAL A 131 20.51 6.56 1.74
CA VAL A 131 19.86 5.30 1.33
C VAL A 131 18.96 5.52 0.13
N MET A 132 19.10 4.67 -0.87
CA MET A 132 18.16 4.53 -1.97
C MET A 132 17.45 3.18 -1.90
N LEU A 133 16.11 3.21 -1.90
CA LEU A 133 15.30 2.00 -1.99
C LEU A 133 14.93 1.70 -3.43
N ILE A 134 15.04 0.44 -3.83
CA ILE A 134 14.59 -0.06 -5.13
C ILE A 134 13.65 -1.24 -4.91
N GLN A 135 12.44 -1.15 -5.47
CA GLN A 135 11.54 -2.27 -5.63
C GLN A 135 11.15 -2.38 -7.11
N SER A 136 11.78 -3.31 -7.81
CA SER A 136 11.58 -3.55 -9.24
C SER A 136 10.51 -4.59 -9.55
N ASN A 137 10.11 -5.39 -8.56
CA ASN A 137 9.17 -6.49 -8.74
C ASN A 137 8.04 -6.43 -7.70
N GLY A 138 6.83 -6.73 -8.14
CA GLY A 138 5.64 -6.69 -7.31
C GLY A 138 5.13 -8.06 -6.88
N GLY A 139 4.07 -8.03 -6.09
CA GLY A 139 3.18 -9.12 -5.78
C GLY A 139 3.77 -10.32 -5.02
N PRO A 140 2.94 -11.04 -4.27
CA PRO A 140 3.23 -12.43 -3.98
C PRO A 140 3.04 -13.22 -5.28
N LEU A 141 3.98 -14.10 -5.58
CA LEU A 141 3.67 -15.23 -6.43
C LEU A 141 2.65 -16.06 -5.63
N GLY A 142 1.42 -16.17 -6.14
CA GLY A 142 0.47 -17.13 -5.59
C GLY A 142 0.98 -18.55 -5.85
N ASP A 143 0.64 -19.49 -4.99
CA ASP A 143 0.86 -20.90 -5.23
C ASP A 143 0.26 -21.25 -6.61
N GLY A 144 1.06 -21.86 -7.47
CA GLY A 144 0.67 -22.23 -8.83
C GLY A 144 0.86 -21.18 -9.93
N GLN A 145 1.43 -20.00 -9.64
CA GLN A 145 1.87 -19.10 -10.70
C GLN A 145 3.21 -19.58 -11.30
N PRO A 146 3.25 -19.82 -12.63
CA PRO A 146 4.42 -20.45 -13.25
C PRO A 146 5.63 -19.51 -13.40
N PHE A 147 5.45 -18.19 -13.21
CA PHE A 147 6.50 -17.22 -13.48
C PHE A 147 6.75 -16.29 -12.30
N PRO A 148 8.02 -16.03 -11.94
CA PRO A 148 8.42 -15.10 -10.89
C PRO A 148 8.31 -13.62 -11.32
N TYR A 149 7.73 -13.34 -12.48
CA TYR A 149 7.67 -12.04 -13.11
C TYR A 149 6.23 -11.65 -13.46
N SER A 150 5.83 -10.45 -13.06
CA SER A 150 4.55 -9.85 -13.44
C SER A 150 4.77 -8.83 -14.56
N TRP A 151 4.58 -9.26 -15.81
CA TRP A 151 4.76 -8.40 -16.98
C TRP A 151 3.93 -7.10 -16.96
N THR A 152 2.85 -7.08 -16.19
CA THR A 152 1.99 -5.88 -16.05
C THR A 152 2.55 -4.83 -15.10
N ARG A 153 3.52 -5.17 -14.25
CA ARG A 153 4.02 -4.26 -13.21
C ARG A 153 5.51 -4.28 -13.01
N ASP A 154 6.17 -5.40 -13.30
CA ASP A 154 7.58 -5.55 -12.98
C ASP A 154 8.45 -4.74 -13.93
N LEU A 155 9.36 -3.94 -13.37
CA LEU A 155 10.38 -3.22 -14.13
C LEU A 155 11.37 -4.24 -14.74
N PRO A 156 11.68 -4.15 -16.03
CA PRO A 156 12.69 -5.02 -16.64
C PRO A 156 13.99 -4.98 -15.85
N TYR A 157 14.58 -6.15 -15.63
CA TYR A 157 15.78 -6.30 -14.79
C TYR A 157 16.91 -5.38 -15.20
N GLN A 158 17.16 -5.25 -16.51
CA GLN A 158 18.23 -4.40 -17.03
C GLN A 158 18.04 -2.93 -16.62
N ASN A 159 16.81 -2.41 -16.67
CA ASN A 159 16.52 -1.04 -16.26
C ASN A 159 16.82 -0.84 -14.77
N ALA A 160 16.44 -1.79 -13.93
CA ALA A 160 16.72 -1.73 -12.49
C ALA A 160 18.23 -1.80 -12.20
N LEU A 161 18.96 -2.64 -12.94
CA LEU A 161 20.41 -2.77 -12.86
C LEU A 161 21.12 -1.47 -13.29
N ASP A 162 20.69 -0.85 -14.39
CA ASP A 162 21.29 0.39 -14.91
C ASP A 162 21.10 1.54 -13.92
N VAL A 163 19.89 1.67 -13.35
CA VAL A 163 19.61 2.66 -12.31
C VAL A 163 20.48 2.41 -11.07
N ALA A 164 20.59 1.17 -10.61
CA ALA A 164 21.44 0.84 -9.47
C ALA A 164 22.90 1.16 -9.74
N ASN A 165 23.43 0.79 -10.91
CA ASN A 165 24.80 1.08 -11.32
C ASN A 165 25.10 2.58 -11.38
N TYR A 166 24.15 3.39 -11.81
CA TYR A 166 24.28 4.84 -11.85
C TYR A 166 24.37 5.45 -10.43
N PHE A 167 23.51 5.00 -9.50
CA PHE A 167 23.38 5.62 -8.18
C PHE A 167 24.30 5.02 -7.10
N LYS A 168 24.87 3.81 -7.26
CA LYS A 168 25.69 3.14 -6.22
C LYS A 168 26.94 3.91 -5.78
N LYS A 169 27.43 4.84 -6.59
CA LYS A 169 28.55 5.72 -6.22
C LYS A 169 28.18 6.70 -5.10
N ASP A 170 26.94 7.22 -5.11
CA ASP A 170 26.49 8.28 -4.21
C ASP A 170 25.56 7.76 -3.11
N TYR A 171 24.87 6.64 -3.35
CA TYR A 171 23.86 6.05 -2.47
C TYR A 171 24.26 4.65 -2.01
N HIS A 172 23.83 4.31 -0.80
CA HIS A 172 23.72 2.93 -0.38
C HIS A 172 22.40 2.37 -0.87
N ILE A 173 22.43 1.42 -1.78
CA ILE A 173 21.22 0.88 -2.41
C ILE A 173 20.72 -0.32 -1.62
N ILE A 174 19.44 -0.31 -1.29
CA ILE A 174 18.73 -1.41 -0.66
C ILE A 174 17.63 -1.88 -1.61
N GLN A 175 17.73 -3.11 -2.10
CA GLN A 175 16.72 -3.74 -2.93
C GLN A 175 15.70 -4.47 -2.06
N ILE A 176 14.42 -4.14 -2.25
CA ILE A 176 13.30 -4.90 -1.72
C ILE A 176 12.99 -6.00 -2.72
N CYS A 177 13.38 -7.22 -2.37
CA CYS A 177 13.33 -8.37 -3.25
C CYS A 177 12.83 -9.60 -2.50
N ARG A 178 12.05 -10.42 -3.17
CA ARG A 178 11.61 -11.72 -2.66
C ARG A 178 12.61 -12.80 -3.07
N LYS A 179 12.53 -13.96 -2.40
CA LYS A 179 13.50 -15.05 -2.55
C LYS A 179 13.69 -15.52 -4.01
N ASP A 180 12.64 -15.43 -4.80
CA ASP A 180 12.54 -15.95 -6.16
C ASP A 180 12.69 -14.87 -7.24
N GLN A 181 12.99 -13.63 -6.86
CA GLN A 181 13.17 -12.51 -7.78
C GLN A 181 14.65 -12.25 -8.06
N ASN A 182 14.93 -11.59 -9.19
CA ASN A 182 16.28 -11.26 -9.59
C ASN A 182 16.95 -10.26 -8.65
N ILE A 183 18.12 -10.63 -8.17
CA ILE A 183 18.93 -9.79 -7.27
C ILE A 183 19.87 -8.93 -8.10
N ILE A 184 19.89 -7.63 -7.82
CA ILE A 184 20.86 -6.70 -8.39
C ILE A 184 22.21 -6.95 -7.69
N PRO A 185 23.32 -7.11 -8.44
CA PRO A 185 24.65 -7.33 -7.86
C PRO A 185 25.12 -6.12 -7.02
N ASP A 186 25.89 -6.40 -5.98
CA ASP A 186 26.58 -5.40 -5.14
C ASP A 186 25.63 -4.40 -4.44
N VAL A 187 24.38 -4.82 -4.17
CA VAL A 187 23.43 -4.04 -3.35
C VAL A 187 23.01 -4.83 -2.11
N GLU A 188 22.58 -4.12 -1.08
CA GLU A 188 21.98 -4.77 0.08
C GLU A 188 20.56 -5.25 -0.27
N VAL A 189 20.22 -6.48 0.09
CA VAL A 189 18.92 -7.07 -0.23
C VAL A 189 18.10 -7.30 1.03
N VAL A 190 16.91 -6.71 1.05
CA VAL A 190 15.89 -7.03 2.06
C VAL A 190 15.09 -8.24 1.57
N LYS A 191 15.39 -9.40 2.15
CA LYS A 191 14.59 -10.61 1.96
C LYS A 191 13.42 -10.61 2.94
N GLN A 192 12.40 -11.41 2.65
CA GLN A 192 11.07 -11.42 3.30
C GLN A 192 10.99 -11.69 4.82
N SER A 193 12.02 -11.45 5.61
CA SER A 193 11.99 -11.65 7.07
C SER A 193 11.35 -10.50 7.86
N LEU A 194 11.00 -9.39 7.20
CA LEU A 194 10.39 -8.23 7.84
C LEU A 194 8.87 -8.34 7.88
N SER A 195 8.27 -7.90 8.98
CA SER A 195 6.83 -7.62 9.01
C SER A 195 6.50 -6.44 8.07
N ASN A 196 5.22 -6.30 7.67
CA ASN A 196 4.81 -5.24 6.75
C ASN A 196 5.16 -3.82 7.27
N MET A 197 4.99 -3.57 8.56
CA MET A 197 5.32 -2.28 9.14
C MET A 197 6.84 -2.05 9.26
N GLU A 198 7.62 -3.10 9.47
CA GLU A 198 9.09 -3.03 9.42
C GLU A 198 9.57 -2.75 8.00
N LEU A 199 8.97 -3.40 6.99
CA LEU A 199 9.24 -3.11 5.58
C LEU A 199 8.97 -1.63 5.26
N PHE A 200 7.81 -1.12 5.65
CA PHE A 200 7.47 0.29 5.41
C PHE A 200 8.36 1.26 6.20
N SER A 201 8.91 0.85 7.34
CA SER A 201 9.80 1.71 8.12
C SER A 201 11.13 2.03 7.40
N LEU A 202 11.52 1.26 6.39
CA LEU A 202 12.66 1.57 5.51
C LEU A 202 12.48 2.91 4.78
N LEU A 203 11.23 3.28 4.48
CA LEU A 203 10.92 4.57 3.86
C LEU A 203 11.39 5.76 4.70
N LEU A 204 11.37 5.62 6.04
CA LEU A 204 11.73 6.70 6.97
C LEU A 204 13.22 7.09 6.91
N VAL A 205 14.07 6.21 6.40
CA VAL A 205 15.53 6.41 6.30
C VAL A 205 16.01 6.58 4.87
N SER A 206 15.12 6.45 3.90
CA SER A 206 15.49 6.58 2.48
C SER A 206 15.42 8.02 1.99
N GLN A 207 16.40 8.44 1.21
CA GLN A 207 16.44 9.74 0.55
C GLN A 207 16.00 9.65 -0.91
N LYS A 208 16.18 8.49 -1.55
CA LYS A 208 15.74 8.24 -2.92
C LYS A 208 14.97 6.92 -2.99
N ARG A 209 13.99 6.86 -3.88
CA ARG A 209 13.06 5.72 -3.98
C ARG A 209 12.69 5.49 -5.43
N LEU A 210 12.89 4.25 -5.90
CA LEU A 210 12.43 3.76 -7.21
C LEU A 210 11.47 2.59 -6.95
N PHE A 211 10.24 2.76 -7.35
CA PHE A 211 9.18 1.77 -7.16
C PHE A 211 8.43 1.50 -8.46
N ILE A 212 7.59 0.50 -8.39
CA ILE A 212 6.59 0.15 -9.41
C ILE A 212 5.20 0.28 -8.78
N ASP A 213 4.15 -0.09 -9.50
CA ASP A 213 2.80 -0.26 -8.94
C ASP A 213 2.77 -1.35 -7.87
N SER A 214 3.02 -0.96 -6.62
CA SER A 214 3.17 -1.87 -5.48
C SER A 214 2.80 -1.20 -4.16
N CYS A 215 2.82 -1.97 -3.07
CA CYS A 215 2.54 -1.44 -1.73
C CYS A 215 3.50 -0.31 -1.31
N MET A 216 4.75 -0.29 -1.80
CA MET A 216 5.74 0.70 -1.39
C MET A 216 5.40 2.10 -1.90
N GLN A 217 4.86 2.26 -3.12
CA GLN A 217 4.45 3.57 -3.61
C GLN A 217 3.26 4.12 -2.82
N HIS A 218 2.28 3.27 -2.45
CA HIS A 218 1.17 3.68 -1.59
C HIS A 218 1.65 4.08 -0.19
N ALA A 219 2.59 3.32 0.38
CA ALA A 219 3.18 3.61 1.68
C ALA A 219 4.02 4.90 1.65
N ALA A 220 4.78 5.14 0.59
CA ALA A 220 5.54 6.37 0.41
C ALA A 220 4.60 7.59 0.33
N TYR A 221 3.49 7.48 -0.41
CA TYR A 221 2.48 8.53 -0.46
C TYR A 221 1.86 8.81 0.91
N ALA A 222 1.47 7.76 1.65
CA ALA A 222 0.91 7.88 3.00
C ALA A 222 1.88 8.57 4.00
N LEU A 223 3.17 8.58 3.71
CA LEU A 223 4.22 9.22 4.51
C LEU A 223 4.68 10.57 3.95
N ASN A 224 4.03 11.06 2.90
CA ASN A 224 4.42 12.27 2.18
C ASN A 224 5.88 12.24 1.67
N LEU A 225 6.30 11.10 1.14
CA LEU A 225 7.65 10.87 0.62
C LEU A 225 7.62 10.74 -0.92
N PRO A 226 8.04 11.78 -1.67
CA PRO A 226 8.14 11.71 -3.12
C PRO A 226 8.99 10.53 -3.57
N SER A 227 8.57 9.85 -4.64
CA SER A 227 9.24 8.67 -5.18
C SER A 227 9.16 8.69 -6.70
N THR A 228 10.10 8.05 -7.38
CA THR A 228 9.94 7.73 -8.80
C THR A 228 9.20 6.40 -8.91
N VAL A 229 8.10 6.37 -9.64
CA VAL A 229 7.27 5.16 -9.83
C VAL A 229 7.19 4.82 -11.32
N CYS A 230 7.64 3.62 -11.66
CA CYS A 230 7.61 3.11 -13.03
C CYS A 230 6.31 2.32 -13.28
N TRP A 231 5.59 2.70 -14.32
CA TRP A 231 4.31 2.12 -14.72
C TRP A 231 4.46 1.37 -16.04
N ILE A 232 4.15 0.08 -16.03
CA ILE A 232 4.28 -0.80 -17.21
C ILE A 232 2.88 -1.04 -17.82
N GLY A 233 2.04 -1.83 -17.18
CA GLY A 233 0.71 -2.19 -17.70
C GLY A 233 -0.45 -1.67 -16.86
N THR A 234 -0.19 -1.06 -15.70
CA THR A 234 -1.21 -0.44 -14.86
C THR A 234 -1.15 1.09 -15.01
N PRO A 235 -2.29 1.80 -15.07
CA PRO A 235 -2.30 3.23 -15.32
C PRO A 235 -2.09 4.04 -14.03
N PRO A 236 -1.17 5.02 -14.02
CA PRO A 236 -0.99 5.93 -12.88
C PRO A 236 -2.22 6.81 -12.61
N SER A 237 -3.05 7.07 -13.61
CA SER A 237 -4.32 7.81 -13.43
C SER A 237 -5.29 7.15 -12.45
N ILE A 238 -5.19 5.83 -12.25
CA ILE A 238 -6.02 5.09 -11.29
C ILE A 238 -5.28 4.86 -9.98
N PHE A 239 -4.04 4.36 -10.05
CA PHE A 239 -3.31 3.84 -8.89
C PHE A 239 -2.18 4.74 -8.42
N GLY A 240 -1.79 5.72 -9.21
CA GLY A 240 -0.70 6.66 -8.91
C GLY A 240 -1.16 7.85 -8.06
N TYR A 241 -0.19 8.65 -7.69
CA TYR A 241 -0.37 9.87 -6.92
C TYR A 241 0.49 11.00 -7.52
N ASP A 242 -0.01 12.23 -7.52
CA ASP A 242 0.67 13.41 -8.07
C ASP A 242 1.95 13.79 -7.28
N LEU A 243 2.08 13.30 -6.06
CA LEU A 243 3.31 13.46 -5.27
C LEU A 243 4.51 12.75 -5.91
N HIS A 244 4.28 11.71 -6.69
CA HIS A 244 5.30 10.87 -7.28
C HIS A 244 5.67 11.35 -8.69
N ASP A 245 6.94 11.16 -9.04
CA ASP A 245 7.41 11.24 -10.42
C ASP A 245 7.00 9.94 -11.15
N ASN A 246 5.91 10.00 -11.90
CA ASN A 246 5.28 8.86 -12.55
C ASN A 246 5.86 8.66 -13.95
N ILE A 247 6.73 7.66 -14.13
CA ILE A 247 7.32 7.30 -15.41
C ILE A 247 6.49 6.19 -16.05
N ILE A 248 5.89 6.48 -17.19
CA ILE A 248 5.08 5.52 -17.95
C ILE A 248 5.97 4.88 -19.03
N ALA A 249 6.06 3.55 -19.03
CA ALA A 249 6.72 2.84 -20.11
C ALA A 249 5.93 3.02 -21.41
N ASN A 250 6.61 3.47 -22.47
CA ASN A 250 6.02 3.41 -23.79
C ASN A 250 6.01 1.96 -24.25
N PRO A 251 4.86 1.42 -24.72
CA PRO A 251 4.89 0.11 -25.37
C PRO A 251 5.85 0.17 -26.56
N PRO A 252 6.56 -0.92 -26.88
CA PRO A 252 7.32 -0.99 -28.12
C PRO A 252 6.38 -0.72 -29.30
N GLU A 253 6.82 0.14 -30.22
CA GLU A 253 6.13 0.42 -31.48
C GLU A 253 5.96 -0.86 -32.30
#